data_9a33fd66d7c2d2115dbbf7e197fa56b6
#
_entry.id   9a33fd66d7c2d2115dbbf7e197fa56b6
#
_cell.length_a   1.000
_cell.length_b   1.000
_cell.length_c   1.000
_cell.angle_alpha   90.00
_cell.angle_beta   90.00
_cell.angle_gamma   90.00
#
_symmetry.space_group_name_H-M   'P 1'
#
loop_
_entity.id
_entity.type
_entity.pdbx_description
1 polymer ?
#
loop_
_entity_poly.entity_id
_entity_poly.type
_entity_poly.pdbx_seq_one_letter_code
_entity_poly.pdbx_strand_id
1 'polypeptide(L)'
;MARATALCVDMEVQFVSYDIYLKEPVTGEVASVPGHLMIGGTYKADYHPKTGTFTPALNTEAHLNVTYNYGGYYKEVYEKGIRQIYGLSGVDSISILENMIETITDKYKKDDVWTSTKRTKVICYDEEENELENMLVLLKQQTPAKEEIVEYEVNEGDTSDYWMATAANAIRPLHQLIALAKMRPDCIWDGD
;
A
#
# COMPACT_ATOMS: atom_id res chain seq x y z
N MET A 1 -35.00 -19.21 -19.05
CA MET A 1 -34.52 -18.65 -17.78
C MET A 1 -33.02 -18.80 -17.78
N ALA A 2 -32.31 -17.72 -18.10
CA ALA A 2 -30.85 -17.70 -18.06
C ALA A 2 -30.41 -17.44 -16.64
N ARG A 3 -29.67 -18.37 -16.05
CA ARG A 3 -28.99 -18.15 -14.76
C ARG A 3 -27.89 -17.11 -14.99
N ALA A 4 -28.05 -15.93 -14.41
CA ALA A 4 -26.96 -15.01 -14.24
C ALA A 4 -25.94 -15.68 -13.31
N THR A 5 -24.84 -16.14 -13.88
CA THR A 5 -23.66 -16.54 -13.09
C THR A 5 -23.09 -15.23 -12.55
N ALA A 6 -23.34 -14.96 -11.29
CA ALA A 6 -22.66 -13.88 -10.58
C ALA A 6 -21.16 -14.14 -10.71
N LEU A 7 -20.46 -13.28 -11.41
CA LEU A 7 -19.02 -13.19 -11.37
C LEU A 7 -18.67 -12.73 -9.94
N CYS A 8 -18.45 -13.71 -9.05
CA CYS A 8 -17.58 -13.49 -7.91
C CYS A 8 -16.25 -13.07 -8.51
N VAL A 9 -16.03 -11.76 -8.63
CA VAL A 9 -14.69 -11.26 -8.85
C VAL A 9 -13.91 -11.75 -7.64
N ASP A 10 -12.95 -12.65 -7.89
CA ASP A 10 -11.96 -13.06 -6.89
C ASP A 10 -11.23 -11.81 -6.39
N MET A 11 -11.87 -11.09 -5.48
CA MET A 11 -11.16 -10.22 -4.58
C MET A 11 -10.50 -11.13 -3.54
N GLU A 12 -9.35 -11.70 -3.91
CA GLU A 12 -8.39 -12.12 -2.91
C GLU A 12 -8.10 -10.90 -2.06
N VAL A 13 -8.80 -10.77 -0.93
CA VAL A 13 -8.32 -9.96 0.18
C VAL A 13 -7.12 -10.71 0.72
N GLN A 14 -6.04 -10.59 0.03
CA GLN A 14 -4.76 -10.89 0.60
C GLN A 14 -4.49 -9.76 1.60
N PHE A 15 -4.50 -10.10 2.90
CA PHE A 15 -3.80 -9.33 3.92
C PHE A 15 -2.30 -9.45 3.66
N VAL A 16 -1.88 -8.97 2.54
CA VAL A 16 -0.52 -9.09 2.08
C VAL A 16 -0.13 -7.69 1.65
N SER A 17 0.99 -7.28 2.10
CA SER A 17 1.64 -6.04 1.78
C SER A 17 2.82 -6.35 0.89
N TYR A 18 3.25 -5.39 0.11
CA TYR A 18 4.56 -5.42 -0.52
C TYR A 18 5.61 -5.22 0.57
N ASP A 19 6.48 -6.20 0.78
CA ASP A 19 7.70 -6.03 1.58
C ASP A 19 8.83 -5.62 0.64
N ILE A 20 9.18 -4.33 0.66
CA ILE A 20 10.12 -3.71 -0.29
C ILE A 20 11.37 -3.30 0.46
N TYR A 21 12.54 -3.68 -0.03
CA TYR A 21 13.80 -3.38 0.61
C TYR A 21 14.95 -3.16 -0.38
N LEU A 22 15.97 -2.42 0.05
CA LEU A 22 17.22 -2.25 -0.66
C LEU A 22 18.25 -3.28 -0.17
N LYS A 23 18.86 -3.99 -1.09
CA LYS A 23 19.95 -4.94 -0.85
C LYS A 23 21.30 -4.36 -1.21
N GLU A 24 22.27 -4.64 -0.38
CA GLU A 24 23.68 -4.45 -0.69
C GLU A 24 24.06 -5.25 -1.95
N PRO A 25 24.66 -4.63 -2.97
CA PRO A 25 24.94 -5.32 -4.23
C PRO A 25 25.97 -6.44 -4.11
N VAL A 26 26.81 -6.42 -3.07
CA VAL A 26 27.90 -7.42 -2.87
C VAL A 26 27.45 -8.55 -1.94
N THR A 27 26.81 -8.23 -0.82
CA THR A 27 26.44 -9.22 0.20
C THR A 27 25.05 -9.80 0.00
N GLY A 28 24.17 -9.07 -0.70
CA GLY A 28 22.75 -9.43 -0.85
C GLY A 28 21.92 -9.22 0.44
N GLU A 29 22.52 -8.70 1.51
CA GLU A 29 21.83 -8.41 2.76
C GLU A 29 21.02 -7.11 2.63
N VAL A 30 19.98 -6.96 3.45
CA VAL A 30 19.20 -5.71 3.52
C VAL A 30 20.09 -4.57 3.98
N ALA A 31 20.10 -3.50 3.22
CA ALA A 31 20.95 -2.34 3.48
C ALA A 31 20.58 -1.63 4.77
N SER A 32 21.59 -1.14 5.48
CA SER A 32 21.42 -0.31 6.68
C SER A 32 21.29 1.16 6.30
N VAL A 33 20.34 1.86 6.93
CA VAL A 33 20.08 3.30 6.79
C VAL A 33 19.99 3.96 8.17
N PRO A 34 20.15 5.28 8.30
CA PRO A 34 19.89 5.99 9.55
C PRO A 34 18.48 5.70 10.07
N GLY A 35 18.34 5.61 11.39
CA GLY A 35 17.06 5.37 12.05
C GLY A 35 15.99 6.39 11.61
N HIS A 36 14.81 5.91 11.28
CA HIS A 36 13.69 6.72 10.81
C HIS A 36 12.36 6.23 11.39
N LEU A 37 11.30 7.02 11.22
CA LEU A 37 9.93 6.71 11.63
C LEU A 37 8.98 6.70 10.43
N MET A 38 9.40 6.13 9.30
CA MET A 38 8.54 5.96 8.13
C MET A 38 7.43 4.97 8.45
N ILE A 39 6.19 5.29 8.05
CA ILE A 39 5.06 4.38 8.22
C ILE A 39 5.30 3.13 7.37
N GLY A 40 5.18 1.94 7.97
CA GLY A 40 5.52 0.67 7.32
C GLY A 40 7.01 0.34 7.32
N GLY A 41 7.87 1.27 7.74
CA GLY A 41 9.31 1.01 7.84
C GLY A 41 9.68 0.13 9.04
N THR A 42 10.79 -0.59 8.90
CA THR A 42 11.39 -1.30 10.03
C THR A 42 12.10 -0.29 10.91
N TYR A 43 11.57 -0.06 12.09
CA TYR A 43 12.25 0.77 13.08
C TYR A 43 12.46 -0.01 14.36
N LYS A 44 13.64 0.18 14.94
CA LYS A 44 13.95 -0.26 16.29
C LYS A 44 13.99 0.97 17.18
N ALA A 45 13.39 0.89 18.34
CA ALA A 45 13.41 1.96 19.31
C ALA A 45 13.74 1.39 20.68
N ASP A 46 14.67 2.06 21.37
CA ASP A 46 14.99 1.74 22.76
C ASP A 46 13.98 2.42 23.68
N TYR A 47 13.33 1.63 24.51
CA TYR A 47 12.43 2.15 25.53
C TYR A 47 13.22 2.53 26.78
N HIS A 48 13.06 3.77 27.23
CA HIS A 48 13.65 4.28 28.46
C HIS A 48 12.63 4.26 29.60
N PRO A 49 12.64 3.24 30.47
CA PRO A 49 11.61 3.07 31.50
C PRO A 49 11.56 4.17 32.54
N LYS A 50 12.67 4.89 32.74
CA LYS A 50 12.74 6.02 33.69
C LYS A 50 12.04 7.28 33.19
N THR A 51 12.00 7.49 31.90
CA THR A 51 11.41 8.69 31.25
C THR A 51 10.12 8.39 30.51
N GLY A 52 9.81 7.12 30.28
CA GLY A 52 8.67 6.70 29.45
C GLY A 52 8.82 7.05 27.96
N THR A 53 10.04 7.35 27.51
CA THR A 53 10.32 7.78 26.13
C THR A 53 10.92 6.66 25.30
N PHE A 54 10.75 6.78 23.98
CA PHE A 54 11.40 5.93 22.98
C PHE A 54 12.44 6.76 22.23
N THR A 55 13.63 6.19 22.03
CA THR A 55 14.65 6.77 21.14
C THR A 55 14.80 5.85 19.93
N PRO A 56 14.65 6.35 18.70
CA PRO A 56 14.93 5.55 17.52
C PRO A 56 16.35 4.98 17.57
N ALA A 57 16.51 3.74 17.12
CA ALA A 57 17.84 3.16 16.96
C ALA A 57 18.68 4.03 16.00
N LEU A 58 19.99 4.03 16.18
CA LEU A 58 20.91 4.83 15.35
C LEU A 58 20.79 4.43 13.87
N ASN A 59 20.62 3.13 13.61
CA ASN A 59 20.45 2.57 12.28
C ASN A 59 19.28 1.58 12.27
N THR A 60 18.65 1.46 11.10
CA THR A 60 17.58 0.51 10.81
C THR A 60 17.77 -0.09 9.41
N GLU A 61 16.86 -0.96 8.98
CA GLU A 61 16.87 -1.55 7.66
C GLU A 61 16.25 -0.61 6.63
N ALA A 62 16.79 -0.61 5.41
CA ALA A 62 16.18 0.06 4.25
C ALA A 62 15.01 -0.77 3.74
N HIS A 63 13.95 -0.85 4.53
CA HIS A 63 12.75 -1.67 4.30
C HIS A 63 11.49 -0.85 4.50
N LEU A 64 10.48 -1.12 3.68
CA LEU A 64 9.15 -0.55 3.76
C LEU A 64 8.09 -1.61 3.44
N ASN A 65 7.14 -1.79 4.36
CA ASN A 65 5.94 -2.58 4.15
C ASN A 65 4.83 -1.66 3.62
N VAL A 66 4.32 -1.95 2.42
CA VAL A 66 3.30 -1.13 1.73
C VAL A 66 2.07 -1.98 1.48
N THR A 67 0.90 -1.54 1.95
CA THR A 67 -0.34 -2.30 1.74
C THR A 67 -0.68 -2.47 0.25
N TYR A 68 -1.18 -3.64 -0.13
CA TYR A 68 -1.71 -3.90 -1.48
C TYR A 68 -2.92 -3.05 -1.85
N ASN A 69 -3.58 -2.42 -0.88
CA ASN A 69 -4.73 -1.54 -1.14
C ASN A 69 -4.36 -0.41 -2.12
N TYR A 70 -3.09 -0.04 -2.20
CA TYR A 70 -2.61 0.99 -3.15
C TYR A 70 -2.22 0.42 -4.52
N GLY A 71 -2.20 -0.90 -4.68
CA GLY A 71 -1.73 -1.57 -5.89
C GLY A 71 -2.47 -1.14 -7.16
N GLY A 72 -3.75 -0.81 -7.07
CA GLY A 72 -4.54 -0.29 -8.18
C GLY A 72 -3.94 0.99 -8.77
N TYR A 73 -3.59 1.96 -7.92
CA TYR A 73 -2.99 3.23 -8.34
C TYR A 73 -1.64 3.02 -9.03
N TYR A 74 -0.80 2.12 -8.51
CA TYR A 74 0.51 1.85 -9.10
C TYR A 74 0.42 1.14 -10.45
N LYS A 75 -0.56 0.22 -10.60
CA LYS A 75 -0.80 -0.49 -11.86
C LYS A 75 -1.41 0.40 -12.94
N GLU A 76 -2.04 1.50 -12.60
CA GLU A 76 -2.49 2.51 -13.56
C GLU A 76 -1.33 3.22 -14.25
N VAL A 77 -0.15 3.28 -13.60
CA VAL A 77 1.04 3.94 -14.15
C VAL A 77 1.96 2.93 -14.85
N TYR A 78 2.21 1.79 -14.21
CA TYR A 78 3.04 0.72 -14.75
C TYR A 78 2.38 -0.64 -14.55
N GLU A 79 2.47 -1.52 -15.54
CA GLU A 79 1.86 -2.86 -15.49
C GLU A 79 2.28 -3.67 -14.25
N LYS A 80 3.55 -3.59 -13.87
CA LYS A 80 4.08 -4.25 -12.67
C LYS A 80 3.76 -3.51 -11.36
N GLY A 81 3.08 -2.36 -11.44
CA GLY A 81 2.83 -1.50 -10.29
C GLY A 81 4.13 -1.07 -9.62
N ILE A 82 4.15 -1.10 -8.27
CA ILE A 82 5.33 -0.71 -7.48
C ILE A 82 6.53 -1.63 -7.72
N ARG A 83 6.29 -2.90 -8.11
CA ARG A 83 7.35 -3.85 -8.48
C ARG A 83 8.16 -3.43 -9.72
N GLN A 84 7.78 -2.35 -10.40
CA GLN A 84 8.54 -1.78 -11.50
C GLN A 84 9.97 -1.38 -11.11
N ILE A 85 10.20 -1.09 -9.83
CA ILE A 85 11.54 -0.73 -9.33
C ILE A 85 12.43 -1.94 -9.01
N TYR A 86 11.88 -3.16 -8.92
CA TYR A 86 12.68 -4.34 -8.54
C TYR A 86 13.79 -4.63 -9.54
N GLY A 87 14.98 -4.91 -9.02
CA GLY A 87 16.20 -5.09 -9.80
C GLY A 87 16.91 -3.80 -10.21
N LEU A 88 16.33 -2.64 -9.96
CA LEU A 88 16.98 -1.34 -10.21
C LEU A 88 17.77 -0.89 -9.00
N SER A 89 18.80 -0.08 -9.27
CA SER A 89 19.50 0.62 -8.19
C SER A 89 18.59 1.68 -7.54
N GLY A 90 18.93 2.09 -6.31
CA GLY A 90 18.24 3.19 -5.65
C GLY A 90 18.17 4.42 -6.55
N VAL A 91 19.29 4.84 -7.13
CA VAL A 91 19.34 6.05 -7.98
C VAL A 91 18.48 5.90 -9.24
N ASP A 92 18.49 4.74 -9.91
CA ASP A 92 17.75 4.51 -11.16
C ASP A 92 16.22 4.43 -10.92
N SER A 93 15.79 4.07 -9.72
CA SER A 93 14.39 3.97 -9.36
C SER A 93 13.71 5.32 -9.12
N ILE A 94 14.46 6.37 -8.80
CA ILE A 94 13.91 7.67 -8.39
C ILE A 94 12.98 8.24 -9.46
N SER A 95 13.40 8.28 -10.71
CA SER A 95 12.58 8.82 -11.80
C SER A 95 11.29 8.03 -12.03
N ILE A 96 11.29 6.71 -11.78
CA ILE A 96 10.09 5.87 -11.89
C ILE A 96 9.12 6.19 -10.76
N LEU A 97 9.62 6.31 -9.54
CA LEU A 97 8.80 6.66 -8.37
C LEU A 97 8.23 8.08 -8.48
N GLU A 98 9.03 9.05 -8.95
CA GLU A 98 8.58 10.42 -9.19
C GLU A 98 7.49 10.47 -10.26
N ASN A 99 7.65 9.71 -11.37
CA ASN A 99 6.61 9.62 -12.40
C ASN A 99 5.32 8.98 -11.88
N MET A 100 5.40 7.98 -10.97
CA MET A 100 4.21 7.43 -10.31
C MET A 100 3.49 8.51 -9.50
N ILE A 101 4.23 9.28 -8.70
CA ILE A 101 3.66 10.35 -7.87
C ILE A 101 2.97 11.41 -8.76
N GLU A 102 3.67 11.88 -9.80
CA GLU A 102 3.15 12.88 -10.72
C GLU A 102 1.88 12.38 -11.43
N THR A 103 1.92 11.20 -12.02
CA THR A 103 0.78 10.62 -12.76
C THR A 103 -0.45 10.43 -11.86
N ILE A 104 -0.26 9.89 -10.64
CA ILE A 104 -1.37 9.71 -9.68
C ILE A 104 -1.90 11.08 -9.24
N THR A 105 -1.01 12.02 -8.94
CA THR A 105 -1.40 13.37 -8.53
C THR A 105 -2.19 14.07 -9.63
N ASP A 106 -1.72 14.09 -10.86
CA ASP A 106 -2.38 14.76 -11.99
C ASP A 106 -3.75 14.15 -12.31
N LYS A 107 -3.91 12.86 -12.11
CA LYS A 107 -5.18 12.18 -12.31
C LYS A 107 -6.22 12.51 -11.25
N TYR A 108 -5.82 12.55 -9.99
CA TYR A 108 -6.71 12.60 -8.84
C TYR A 108 -6.75 13.96 -8.13
N LYS A 109 -5.91 14.92 -8.55
CA LYS A 109 -5.85 16.27 -8.00
C LYS A 109 -6.06 17.29 -9.11
N LYS A 110 -7.03 18.17 -8.96
CA LYS A 110 -7.37 19.23 -9.92
C LYS A 110 -7.32 20.58 -9.20
N ASP A 111 -6.59 21.53 -9.77
CA ASP A 111 -6.47 22.90 -9.20
C ASP A 111 -6.17 22.89 -7.69
N ASP A 112 -5.19 22.05 -7.29
CA ASP A 112 -4.80 21.80 -5.90
C ASP A 112 -5.84 21.16 -4.98
N VAL A 113 -6.97 20.70 -5.52
CA VAL A 113 -8.04 20.01 -4.79
C VAL A 113 -8.09 18.54 -5.18
N TRP A 114 -8.10 17.65 -4.18
CA TRP A 114 -8.32 16.23 -4.41
C TRP A 114 -9.75 15.98 -4.88
N THR A 115 -9.88 15.15 -5.90
CA THR A 115 -11.17 14.77 -6.46
C THR A 115 -11.85 13.69 -5.61
N SER A 116 -13.15 13.51 -5.78
CA SER A 116 -13.86 12.34 -5.30
C SER A 116 -14.09 11.35 -6.44
N THR A 117 -14.01 10.06 -6.12
CA THR A 117 -14.30 8.97 -7.06
C THR A 117 -15.44 8.11 -6.53
N LYS A 118 -16.31 7.64 -7.45
CA LYS A 118 -17.33 6.65 -7.12
C LYS A 118 -16.73 5.26 -7.19
N ARG A 119 -16.98 4.47 -6.18
CA ARG A 119 -16.58 3.06 -6.08
C ARG A 119 -17.76 2.20 -5.71
N THR A 120 -17.65 0.92 -5.98
CA THR A 120 -18.64 -0.07 -5.58
C THR A 120 -18.03 -1.03 -4.56
N LYS A 121 -18.82 -1.43 -3.59
CA LYS A 121 -18.50 -2.56 -2.70
C LYS A 121 -19.66 -3.54 -2.69
N VAL A 122 -19.35 -4.81 -2.48
CA VAL A 122 -20.35 -5.83 -2.22
C VAL A 122 -20.56 -5.91 -0.73
N ILE A 123 -21.80 -5.79 -0.28
CA ILE A 123 -22.19 -6.05 1.11
C ILE A 123 -22.90 -7.40 1.12
N CYS A 124 -22.42 -8.29 1.98
CA CYS A 124 -22.99 -9.62 2.15
C CYS A 124 -23.84 -9.65 3.42
N TYR A 125 -25.01 -10.31 3.37
CA TYR A 125 -25.93 -10.44 4.48
C TYR A 125 -26.21 -11.91 4.77
N ASP A 126 -26.47 -12.23 6.05
CA ASP A 126 -26.98 -13.53 6.47
C ASP A 126 -28.49 -13.68 6.22
N GLU A 127 -29.07 -14.83 6.65
CA GLU A 127 -30.52 -15.08 6.51
C GLU A 127 -31.40 -14.13 7.37
N GLU A 128 -30.83 -13.52 8.39
CA GLU A 128 -31.48 -12.58 9.31
C GLU A 128 -31.27 -11.10 8.91
N GLU A 129 -30.71 -10.87 7.71
CA GLU A 129 -30.36 -9.54 7.15
C GLU A 129 -29.29 -8.78 7.95
N ASN A 130 -28.44 -9.46 8.72
CA ASN A 130 -27.29 -8.83 9.33
C ASN A 130 -26.12 -8.75 8.32
N GLU A 131 -25.40 -7.63 8.31
CA GLU A 131 -24.20 -7.47 7.47
C GLU A 131 -23.10 -8.44 7.95
N LEU A 132 -22.62 -9.27 7.03
CA LEU A 132 -21.53 -10.19 7.29
C LEU A 132 -20.19 -9.48 7.13
N GLU A 133 -19.25 -9.81 7.98
CA GLU A 133 -17.89 -9.33 7.83
C GLU A 133 -17.25 -9.93 6.56
N ASN A 134 -16.85 -9.07 5.63
CA ASN A 134 -16.32 -9.47 4.32
C ASN A 134 -15.18 -10.51 4.44
N MET A 135 -14.34 -10.39 5.48
CA MET A 135 -13.26 -11.35 5.74
C MET A 135 -13.77 -12.76 5.98
N LEU A 136 -14.84 -12.94 6.75
CA LEU A 136 -15.40 -14.25 7.06
C LEU A 136 -16.04 -14.91 5.83
N VAL A 137 -16.63 -14.08 4.95
CA VAL A 137 -17.17 -14.55 3.66
C VAL A 137 -16.03 -14.99 2.73
N LEU A 138 -14.97 -14.20 2.63
CA LEU A 138 -13.80 -14.53 1.80
C LEU A 138 -13.06 -15.79 2.27
N LEU A 139 -12.94 -15.98 3.57
CA LEU A 139 -12.36 -17.20 4.15
C LEU A 139 -13.30 -18.41 4.05
N LYS A 140 -14.47 -18.24 3.41
CA LYS A 140 -15.52 -19.27 3.30
C LYS A 140 -15.98 -19.84 4.66
N GLN A 141 -15.85 -19.03 5.70
CA GLN A 141 -16.33 -19.37 7.05
C GLN A 141 -17.81 -19.04 7.20
N GLN A 142 -18.32 -18.10 6.37
CA GLN A 142 -19.75 -17.77 6.27
C GLN A 142 -20.17 -17.75 4.80
N THR A 143 -21.39 -18.22 4.53
CA THR A 143 -22.00 -18.14 3.19
C THR A 143 -23.07 -17.06 3.22
N PRO A 144 -23.00 -16.04 2.37
CA PRO A 144 -24.02 -15.01 2.35
C PRO A 144 -25.33 -15.55 1.80
N ALA A 145 -26.45 -15.16 2.41
CA ALA A 145 -27.79 -15.42 1.90
C ALA A 145 -28.19 -14.37 0.85
N LYS A 146 -27.68 -13.16 0.96
CA LYS A 146 -27.90 -12.04 0.03
C LYS A 146 -26.61 -11.25 -0.17
N GLU A 147 -26.42 -10.77 -1.40
CA GLU A 147 -25.36 -9.83 -1.78
C GLU A 147 -25.98 -8.56 -2.34
N GLU A 148 -25.46 -7.41 -1.96
CA GLU A 148 -25.89 -6.11 -2.46
C GLU A 148 -24.68 -5.30 -2.92
N ILE A 149 -24.76 -4.74 -4.13
CA ILE A 149 -23.73 -3.84 -4.66
C ILE A 149 -24.11 -2.41 -4.27
N VAL A 150 -23.29 -1.79 -3.46
CA VAL A 150 -23.50 -0.42 -2.99
C VAL A 150 -22.45 0.51 -3.58
N GLU A 151 -22.90 1.60 -4.20
CA GLU A 151 -22.02 2.70 -4.60
C GLU A 151 -21.71 3.60 -3.41
N TYR A 152 -20.46 4.00 -3.28
CA TYR A 152 -20.01 4.97 -2.28
C TYR A 152 -18.99 5.93 -2.89
N GLU A 153 -18.86 7.09 -2.31
CA GLU A 153 -17.92 8.12 -2.76
C GLU A 153 -16.68 8.12 -1.88
N VAL A 154 -15.49 8.18 -2.51
CA VAL A 154 -14.20 8.24 -1.83
C VAL A 154 -13.53 9.56 -2.18
N ASN A 155 -13.20 10.35 -1.17
CA ASN A 155 -12.34 11.51 -1.33
C ASN A 155 -10.88 11.03 -1.49
N GLU A 156 -10.29 11.24 -2.65
CA GLU A 156 -8.94 10.77 -2.98
C GLU A 156 -7.84 11.48 -2.18
N GLY A 157 -8.18 12.56 -1.48
CA GLY A 157 -7.29 13.27 -0.56
C GLY A 157 -7.38 12.80 0.89
N ASP A 158 -8.31 11.90 1.22
CA ASP A 158 -8.48 11.42 2.60
C ASP A 158 -7.29 10.56 3.04
N THR A 159 -6.68 10.96 4.13
CA THR A 159 -5.54 10.25 4.77
C THR A 159 -5.82 9.90 6.23
N SER A 160 -7.08 9.97 6.65
CA SER A 160 -7.49 9.72 8.04
C SER A 160 -7.26 8.26 8.46
N ASP A 161 -7.37 7.34 7.51
CA ASP A 161 -7.05 5.93 7.68
C ASP A 161 -5.96 5.51 6.69
N TYR A 162 -4.82 5.03 7.23
CA TYR A 162 -3.70 4.54 6.41
C TYR A 162 -4.09 3.41 5.46
N TRP A 163 -5.03 2.56 5.86
CA TRP A 163 -5.45 1.41 5.06
C TRP A 163 -6.43 1.77 3.93
N MET A 164 -7.00 2.97 3.98
CA MET A 164 -7.93 3.42 2.96
C MET A 164 -7.20 3.60 1.61
N ALA A 165 -7.74 2.97 0.57
CA ALA A 165 -7.23 3.09 -0.79
C ALA A 165 -7.60 4.45 -1.38
N THR A 166 -6.83 5.50 -1.07
CA THR A 166 -6.94 6.84 -1.65
C THR A 166 -5.65 7.19 -2.39
N ALA A 167 -5.73 8.11 -3.34
CA ALA A 167 -4.55 8.57 -4.10
C ALA A 167 -3.52 9.24 -3.17
N ALA A 168 -3.97 10.04 -2.21
CA ALA A 168 -3.09 10.70 -1.24
C ALA A 168 -2.36 9.68 -0.34
N ASN A 169 -3.01 8.59 0.05
CA ASN A 169 -2.37 7.51 0.79
C ASN A 169 -1.40 6.73 -0.09
N ALA A 170 -1.75 6.49 -1.36
CA ALA A 170 -0.91 5.73 -2.30
C ALA A 170 0.42 6.44 -2.63
N ILE A 171 0.46 7.76 -2.70
CA ILE A 171 1.70 8.50 -2.99
C ILE A 171 2.65 8.59 -1.80
N ARG A 172 2.16 8.42 -0.56
CA ARG A 172 2.99 8.51 0.65
C ARG A 172 4.14 7.49 0.66
N PRO A 173 3.91 6.19 0.45
CA PRO A 173 4.99 5.20 0.39
C PRO A 173 5.99 5.49 -0.73
N LEU A 174 5.55 6.05 -1.87
CA LEU A 174 6.45 6.39 -2.97
C LEU A 174 7.48 7.45 -2.56
N HIS A 175 7.06 8.48 -1.82
CA HIS A 175 7.99 9.45 -1.24
C HIS A 175 8.97 8.83 -0.24
N GLN A 176 8.51 7.86 0.56
CA GLN A 176 9.35 7.15 1.51
C GLN A 176 10.39 6.27 0.79
N LEU A 177 9.99 5.57 -0.28
CA LEU A 177 10.91 4.79 -1.12
C LEU A 177 11.95 5.69 -1.79
N ILE A 178 11.57 6.89 -2.29
CA ILE A 178 12.54 7.86 -2.80
C ILE A 178 13.53 8.29 -1.72
N ALA A 179 13.07 8.48 -0.48
CA ALA A 179 13.96 8.82 0.62
C ALA A 179 14.97 7.69 0.90
N LEU A 180 14.52 6.43 0.95
CA LEU A 180 15.41 5.26 1.09
C LEU A 180 16.39 5.14 -0.09
N ALA A 181 15.91 5.34 -1.33
CA ALA A 181 16.73 5.35 -2.53
C ALA A 181 17.85 6.40 -2.47
N LYS A 182 17.56 7.60 -1.96
CA LYS A 182 18.55 8.68 -1.78
C LYS A 182 19.56 8.37 -0.67
N MET A 183 19.17 7.63 0.37
CA MET A 183 20.08 7.18 1.43
C MET A 183 21.04 6.09 0.95
N ARG A 184 20.56 5.22 0.05
CA ARG A 184 21.32 4.07 -0.49
C ARG A 184 21.18 4.00 -2.02
N PRO A 185 21.77 4.95 -2.75
CA PRO A 185 21.63 5.05 -4.20
C PRO A 185 22.27 3.89 -4.97
N ASP A 186 23.25 3.22 -4.36
CA ASP A 186 24.03 2.10 -4.87
C ASP A 186 23.37 0.72 -4.67
N CYS A 187 22.42 0.61 -3.75
CA CYS A 187 21.76 -0.64 -3.40
C CYS A 187 20.63 -0.98 -4.37
N ILE A 188 20.28 -2.27 -4.46
CA ILE A 188 19.33 -2.80 -5.44
C ILE A 188 17.99 -3.10 -4.75
N TRP A 189 16.90 -2.64 -5.36
CA TRP A 189 15.55 -2.94 -4.89
C TRP A 189 15.19 -4.41 -5.09
N ASP A 190 14.58 -4.99 -4.07
CA ASP A 190 14.00 -6.32 -4.09
C ASP A 190 12.73 -6.33 -3.18
N GLY A 191 11.95 -7.39 -3.27
CA GLY A 191 10.73 -7.56 -2.48
C GLY A 191 9.94 -8.80 -2.91
N ASP A 192 8.76 -8.97 -2.35
CA ASP A 192 7.83 -10.07 -2.66
C ASP A 192 6.78 -9.72 -3.74
#